data_cfbe3cdfebf7c548769c1dbbf1717efd
#
_entry.id   cfbe3cdfebf7c548769c1dbbf1717efd
#
_cell.length_a   1.000
_cell.length_b   1.000
_cell.length_c   1.000
_cell.angle_alpha   90.00
_cell.angle_beta   90.00
_cell.angle_gamma   90.00
#
_symmetry.space_group_name_H-M   'P 1'
#
loop_
_entity.id
_entity.type
_entity.pdbx_description
1 polymer ?
#
loop_
_entity_poly.entity_id
_entity_poly.type
_entity_poly.pdbx_seq_one_letter_code
_entity_poly.pdbx_strand_id
1 'polypeptide(L)'
;MKVSILHEGKSIDKGFFKLLYRHLGIDEETLEQRVNFIGMGSKSNFFKLENENYRLLKGEIDREFVEKVLFIVDSDYKGNKNHDGYKETLKEIELIQNKLNIKPISDTFIAYDMNSEKKEGYLESLILSTLSDEEDTCIKSFLEKCPEFRGRDSHKSIFNVIYKNAYPKAPYHFEHPNFNTLKTKLKKLFD
;
A
#
# COMPACT_ATOMS: atom_id res chain seq x y z
N MET A 1 -17.45 -10.63 -12.59
CA MET A 1 -15.99 -10.49 -12.75
C MET A 1 -15.39 -9.85 -11.52
N LYS A 2 -14.18 -10.22 -11.16
CA LYS A 2 -13.48 -9.74 -9.97
C LYS A 2 -12.31 -8.83 -10.33
N VAL A 3 -11.88 -8.05 -9.37
CA VAL A 3 -10.64 -7.30 -9.44
C VAL A 3 -9.64 -7.87 -8.44
N SER A 4 -8.35 -7.86 -8.74
CA SER A 4 -7.32 -8.35 -7.83
C SER A 4 -6.43 -7.21 -7.34
N ILE A 5 -6.18 -7.17 -6.04
CA ILE A 5 -5.26 -6.23 -5.40
C ILE A 5 -4.11 -7.02 -4.78
N LEU A 6 -2.92 -6.82 -5.33
CA LEU A 6 -1.69 -7.38 -4.78
C LEU A 6 -1.07 -6.37 -3.82
N HIS A 7 -0.75 -6.79 -2.60
CA HIS A 7 -0.16 -5.93 -1.58
C HIS A 7 0.93 -6.65 -0.77
N GLU A 8 1.83 -5.90 -0.13
CA GLU A 8 2.98 -6.51 0.56
C GLU A 8 2.61 -7.26 1.82
N GLY A 9 1.73 -6.69 2.64
CA GLY A 9 1.39 -7.22 3.95
C GLY A 9 0.53 -8.48 3.91
N LYS A 10 0.45 -9.16 5.05
CA LYS A 10 -0.40 -10.36 5.18
C LYS A 10 -1.81 -10.03 5.63
N SER A 11 -1.99 -9.23 6.68
CA SER A 11 -3.30 -8.96 7.29
C SER A 11 -3.59 -7.47 7.55
N ILE A 12 -2.58 -6.68 7.90
CA ILE A 12 -2.75 -5.26 8.28
C ILE A 12 -3.21 -4.44 7.07
N ASP A 13 -2.58 -4.62 5.93
CA ASP A 13 -2.92 -3.90 4.69
C ASP A 13 -4.34 -4.21 4.24
N LYS A 14 -4.76 -5.49 4.31
CA LYS A 14 -6.15 -5.86 3.98
C LYS A 14 -7.17 -5.12 4.84
N GLY A 15 -6.89 -4.97 6.14
CA GLY A 15 -7.75 -4.20 7.06
C GLY A 15 -7.83 -2.72 6.68
N PHE A 16 -6.71 -2.10 6.35
CA PHE A 16 -6.63 -0.73 5.85
C PHE A 16 -7.46 -0.54 4.58
N PHE A 17 -7.29 -1.43 3.58
CA PHE A 17 -8.03 -1.33 2.32
C PHE A 17 -9.54 -1.55 2.50
N LYS A 18 -9.98 -2.46 3.35
CA LYS A 18 -11.40 -2.63 3.68
C LYS A 18 -12.01 -1.34 4.27
N LEU A 19 -11.31 -0.67 5.19
CA LEU A 19 -11.78 0.60 5.76
C LEU A 19 -11.78 1.73 4.73
N LEU A 20 -10.76 1.80 3.87
CA LEU A 20 -10.71 2.79 2.80
C LEU A 20 -11.85 2.58 1.77
N TYR A 21 -12.16 1.35 1.39
CA TYR A 21 -13.29 1.06 0.50
C TYR A 21 -14.63 1.43 1.15
N ARG A 22 -14.81 1.13 2.43
CA ARG A 22 -16.02 1.58 3.17
C ARG A 22 -16.15 3.10 3.16
N HIS A 23 -15.03 3.82 3.34
CA HIS A 23 -15.00 5.29 3.21
C HIS A 23 -15.36 5.76 1.78
N LEU A 24 -15.04 4.99 0.74
CA LEU A 24 -15.41 5.24 -0.65
C LEU A 24 -16.87 4.87 -0.98
N GLY A 25 -17.65 4.40 0.00
CA GLY A 25 -19.03 3.99 -0.17
C GLY A 25 -19.24 2.57 -0.73
N ILE A 26 -18.18 1.75 -0.72
CA ILE A 26 -18.26 0.35 -1.16
C ILE A 26 -18.44 -0.52 0.08
N ASP A 27 -19.53 -1.25 0.13
CA ASP A 27 -19.89 -2.12 1.25
C ASP A 27 -19.03 -3.40 1.30
N GLU A 28 -19.07 -4.08 2.44
CA GLU A 28 -18.23 -5.24 2.70
C GLU A 28 -18.67 -6.45 1.85
N GLU A 29 -19.96 -6.61 1.58
CA GLU A 29 -20.47 -7.68 0.74
C GLU A 29 -19.94 -7.56 -0.71
N THR A 30 -20.02 -6.35 -1.28
CA THR A 30 -19.45 -6.03 -2.60
C THR A 30 -17.95 -6.31 -2.63
N LEU A 31 -17.20 -5.95 -1.57
CA LEU A 31 -15.78 -6.24 -1.49
C LEU A 31 -15.46 -7.73 -1.48
N GLU A 32 -16.18 -8.52 -0.69
CA GLU A 32 -15.96 -9.97 -0.60
C GLU A 32 -16.29 -10.68 -1.90
N GLN A 33 -17.31 -10.23 -2.61
CA GLN A 33 -17.73 -10.82 -3.89
C GLN A 33 -16.82 -10.40 -5.04
N ARG A 34 -16.35 -9.14 -5.08
CA ARG A 34 -15.69 -8.56 -6.25
C ARG A 34 -14.19 -8.34 -6.09
N VAL A 35 -13.63 -8.33 -4.89
CA VAL A 35 -12.21 -8.03 -4.68
C VAL A 35 -11.46 -9.23 -4.13
N ASN A 36 -10.44 -9.65 -4.86
CA ASN A 36 -9.47 -10.63 -4.42
C ASN A 36 -8.21 -9.91 -3.86
N PHE A 37 -7.99 -9.99 -2.54
CA PHE A 37 -6.80 -9.45 -1.90
C PHE A 37 -5.68 -10.50 -1.84
N ILE A 38 -4.57 -10.24 -2.51
CA ILE A 38 -3.42 -11.16 -2.62
C ILE A 38 -2.24 -10.57 -1.86
N GLY A 39 -1.96 -11.10 -0.67
CA GLY A 39 -0.79 -10.73 0.13
C GLY A 39 0.47 -11.40 -0.40
N MET A 40 1.42 -10.61 -0.90
CA MET A 40 2.68 -11.12 -1.44
C MET A 40 3.71 -11.47 -0.35
N GLY A 41 3.51 -10.98 0.87
CA GLY A 41 4.33 -11.26 2.05
C GLY A 41 5.59 -10.40 2.18
N SER A 42 6.13 -9.89 1.07
CA SER A 42 7.24 -8.94 1.05
C SER A 42 7.40 -8.30 -0.32
N LYS A 43 8.04 -7.14 -0.41
CA LYS A 43 8.39 -6.47 -1.67
C LYS A 43 9.20 -7.38 -2.60
N SER A 44 10.19 -8.10 -2.09
CA SER A 44 11.01 -8.99 -2.91
C SER A 44 10.20 -10.09 -3.61
N ASN A 45 9.04 -10.47 -3.07
CA ASN A 45 8.17 -11.45 -3.71
C ASN A 45 7.41 -10.89 -4.92
N PHE A 46 7.20 -9.57 -4.97
CA PHE A 46 6.65 -8.93 -6.18
C PHE A 46 7.58 -9.06 -7.37
N PHE A 47 8.89 -9.11 -7.14
CA PHE A 47 9.88 -9.14 -8.22
C PHE A 47 10.25 -10.55 -8.69
N LYS A 48 9.67 -11.58 -8.07
CA LYS A 48 9.87 -12.99 -8.45
C LYS A 48 8.73 -13.46 -9.35
N LEU A 49 8.99 -13.54 -10.65
CA LEU A 49 7.99 -13.95 -11.64
C LEU A 49 7.45 -15.37 -11.37
N GLU A 50 8.28 -16.25 -10.79
CA GLU A 50 7.94 -17.63 -10.41
C GLU A 50 7.07 -17.72 -9.14
N ASN A 51 6.71 -16.60 -8.52
CA ASN A 51 5.85 -16.59 -7.34
C ASN A 51 4.49 -17.24 -7.67
N GLU A 52 4.07 -18.18 -6.82
CA GLU A 52 2.82 -18.92 -7.02
C GLU A 52 1.59 -18.03 -7.16
N ASN A 53 1.55 -16.89 -6.45
CA ASN A 53 0.47 -15.93 -6.56
C ASN A 53 0.29 -15.40 -7.99
N TYR A 54 1.38 -15.22 -8.75
CA TYR A 54 1.28 -14.80 -10.15
C TYR A 54 0.75 -15.92 -11.04
N ARG A 55 1.12 -17.17 -10.78
CA ARG A 55 0.59 -18.33 -11.51
C ARG A 55 -0.91 -18.48 -11.29
N LEU A 56 -1.37 -18.32 -10.05
CA LEU A 56 -2.81 -18.36 -9.71
C LEU A 56 -3.55 -17.19 -10.35
N LEU A 57 -3.04 -15.96 -10.18
CA LEU A 57 -3.62 -14.75 -10.78
C LEU A 57 -3.75 -14.89 -12.31
N LYS A 58 -2.69 -15.37 -12.99
CA LYS A 58 -2.71 -15.56 -14.43
C LYS A 58 -3.77 -16.58 -14.84
N GLY A 59 -3.92 -17.68 -14.09
CA GLY A 59 -4.96 -18.67 -14.34
C GLY A 59 -6.37 -18.10 -14.16
N GLU A 60 -6.60 -17.19 -13.24
CA GLU A 60 -7.89 -16.50 -13.05
C GLU A 60 -8.17 -15.48 -14.18
N ILE A 61 -7.15 -14.77 -14.65
CA ILE A 61 -7.25 -13.85 -15.78
C ILE A 61 -7.57 -14.62 -17.08
N ASP A 62 -6.86 -15.71 -17.35
CA ASP A 62 -7.06 -16.52 -18.56
C ASP A 62 -8.45 -17.19 -18.61
N ARG A 63 -9.10 -17.35 -17.46
CA ARG A 63 -10.50 -17.82 -17.34
C ARG A 63 -11.53 -16.69 -17.29
N GLU A 64 -11.09 -15.44 -17.48
CA GLU A 64 -11.94 -14.24 -17.42
C GLU A 64 -12.61 -13.99 -16.04
N PHE A 65 -12.07 -14.57 -14.96
CA PHE A 65 -12.57 -14.34 -13.62
C PHE A 65 -12.07 -13.01 -13.05
N VAL A 66 -10.88 -12.54 -13.47
CA VAL A 66 -10.26 -11.27 -13.09
C VAL A 66 -10.12 -10.36 -14.29
N GLU A 67 -10.68 -9.16 -14.20
CA GLU A 67 -10.71 -8.15 -15.27
C GLU A 67 -9.73 -7.00 -15.06
N LYS A 68 -9.39 -6.69 -13.79
CA LYS A 68 -8.45 -5.63 -13.44
C LYS A 68 -7.55 -6.03 -12.29
N VAL A 69 -6.34 -5.49 -12.31
CA VAL A 69 -5.31 -5.77 -11.30
C VAL A 69 -4.70 -4.47 -10.80
N LEU A 70 -4.58 -4.30 -9.49
CA LEU A 70 -3.85 -3.20 -8.87
C LEU A 70 -2.69 -3.74 -8.03
N PHE A 71 -1.48 -3.28 -8.34
CA PHE A 71 -0.29 -3.51 -7.54
C PHE A 71 -0.14 -2.38 -6.52
N ILE A 72 -0.05 -2.70 -5.25
CA ILE A 72 0.19 -1.75 -4.16
C ILE A 72 1.48 -2.18 -3.46
N VAL A 73 2.52 -1.37 -3.60
CA VAL A 73 3.89 -1.70 -3.19
C VAL A 73 4.50 -0.52 -2.48
N ASP A 74 5.31 -0.76 -1.46
CA ASP A 74 6.05 0.27 -0.77
C ASP A 74 7.25 0.76 -1.62
N SER A 75 7.53 2.05 -1.59
CA SER A 75 8.73 2.61 -2.20
C SER A 75 10.00 2.14 -1.48
N ASP A 76 9.93 1.99 -0.16
CA ASP A 76 11.06 1.85 0.77
C ASP A 76 12.01 3.05 0.78
N TYR A 77 12.89 3.10 1.78
CA TYR A 77 13.97 4.09 1.87
C TYR A 77 15.22 3.56 1.16
N LYS A 78 15.86 4.39 0.36
CA LYS A 78 17.11 4.05 -0.33
C LYS A 78 18.20 3.63 0.66
N GLY A 79 18.89 2.54 0.31
CA GLY A 79 20.01 2.03 1.08
C GLY A 79 19.75 0.72 1.80
N ASN A 80 18.51 0.23 1.79
CA ASN A 80 18.19 -1.05 2.41
C ASN A 80 18.42 -2.25 1.48
N LYS A 81 18.09 -2.11 0.17
CA LYS A 81 18.28 -3.17 -0.87
C LYS A 81 18.34 -2.57 -2.29
N ASN A 82 18.70 -3.40 -3.26
CA ASN A 82 18.95 -3.01 -4.67
C ASN A 82 17.72 -2.50 -5.45
N HIS A 83 16.51 -2.56 -4.92
CA HIS A 83 15.28 -2.13 -5.61
C HIS A 83 14.50 -1.09 -4.80
N ASP A 84 15.20 -0.35 -3.93
CA ASP A 84 14.58 0.65 -3.07
C ASP A 84 14.38 1.99 -3.79
N GLY A 85 13.29 2.67 -3.46
CA GLY A 85 12.89 3.94 -4.03
C GLY A 85 11.86 3.82 -5.14
N TYR A 86 11.10 4.90 -5.33
CA TYR A 86 9.92 4.95 -6.19
C TYR A 86 10.19 4.49 -7.64
N LYS A 87 11.24 5.02 -8.26
CA LYS A 87 11.52 4.76 -9.68
C LYS A 87 11.91 3.30 -9.93
N GLU A 88 12.75 2.73 -9.09
CA GLU A 88 13.19 1.34 -9.22
C GLU A 88 12.02 0.39 -8.95
N THR A 89 11.23 0.65 -7.92
CA THR A 89 10.01 -0.13 -7.64
C THR A 89 9.06 -0.11 -8.82
N LEU A 90 8.80 1.07 -9.41
CA LEU A 90 7.91 1.18 -10.57
C LEU A 90 8.42 0.36 -11.76
N LYS A 91 9.71 0.48 -12.07
CA LYS A 91 10.36 -0.25 -13.16
C LYS A 91 10.25 -1.77 -13.00
N GLU A 92 10.51 -2.28 -11.79
CA GLU A 92 10.40 -3.71 -11.52
C GLU A 92 8.95 -4.22 -11.67
N ILE A 93 7.96 -3.48 -11.15
CA ILE A 93 6.55 -3.85 -11.32
C ILE A 93 6.15 -3.81 -12.79
N GLU A 94 6.58 -2.82 -13.56
CA GLU A 94 6.31 -2.77 -15.00
C GLU A 94 6.92 -3.96 -15.76
N LEU A 95 8.10 -4.42 -15.37
CA LEU A 95 8.70 -5.63 -15.93
C LEU A 95 7.84 -6.87 -15.64
N ILE A 96 7.32 -7.01 -14.42
CA ILE A 96 6.41 -8.10 -14.05
C ILE A 96 5.11 -8.04 -14.86
N GLN A 97 4.47 -6.86 -14.92
CA GLN A 97 3.24 -6.67 -15.69
C GLN A 97 3.41 -7.05 -17.18
N ASN A 98 4.53 -6.67 -17.78
CA ASN A 98 4.84 -7.01 -19.16
C ASN A 98 5.10 -8.52 -19.33
N LYS A 99 5.89 -9.16 -18.46
CA LYS A 99 6.17 -10.60 -18.51
C LYS A 99 4.91 -11.47 -18.32
N LEU A 100 3.98 -10.99 -17.50
CA LEU A 100 2.69 -11.65 -17.31
C LEU A 100 1.67 -11.34 -18.40
N ASN A 101 1.97 -10.40 -19.32
CA ASN A 101 1.05 -9.89 -20.35
C ASN A 101 -0.25 -9.31 -19.75
N ILE A 102 -0.16 -8.63 -18.61
CA ILE A 102 -1.31 -8.02 -17.92
C ILE A 102 -1.28 -6.49 -17.89
N LYS A 103 -0.30 -5.86 -18.53
CA LYS A 103 -0.15 -4.40 -18.55
C LYS A 103 -1.43 -3.66 -18.93
N PRO A 104 -2.24 -4.10 -19.94
CA PRO A 104 -3.46 -3.41 -20.34
C PRO A 104 -4.56 -3.37 -19.27
N ILE A 105 -4.59 -4.36 -18.38
CA ILE A 105 -5.61 -4.51 -17.33
C ILE A 105 -5.07 -4.21 -15.92
N SER A 106 -3.82 -3.75 -15.84
CA SER A 106 -3.17 -3.53 -14.54
C SER A 106 -2.76 -2.07 -14.33
N ASP A 107 -2.78 -1.65 -13.07
CA ASP A 107 -2.26 -0.36 -12.61
C ASP A 107 -1.36 -0.57 -11.39
N THR A 108 -0.59 0.45 -11.02
CA THR A 108 0.35 0.40 -9.89
C THR A 108 0.19 1.63 -9.01
N PHE A 109 0.08 1.40 -7.71
CA PHE A 109 0.23 2.43 -6.69
C PHE A 109 1.48 2.12 -5.86
N ILE A 110 2.38 3.09 -5.75
CA ILE A 110 3.57 2.98 -4.90
C ILE A 110 3.35 3.88 -3.68
N ALA A 111 3.33 3.27 -2.50
CA ALA A 111 3.18 4.00 -1.24
C ALA A 111 4.53 4.62 -0.83
N TYR A 112 4.48 5.87 -0.42
CA TYR A 112 5.62 6.63 0.07
C TYR A 112 5.16 7.76 0.99
N ASP A 113 6.09 8.37 1.72
CA ASP A 113 5.84 9.59 2.49
C ASP A 113 5.59 10.77 1.55
N MET A 114 4.35 11.28 1.54
CA MET A 114 3.95 12.39 0.65
C MET A 114 4.67 13.71 0.97
N ASN A 115 5.27 13.83 2.16
CA ASN A 115 6.09 14.97 2.55
C ASN A 115 7.56 14.80 2.12
N SER A 116 7.92 13.62 1.55
CA SER A 116 9.26 13.34 1.07
C SER A 116 9.46 13.72 -0.39
N GLU A 117 10.35 14.65 -0.69
CA GLU A 117 10.75 15.00 -2.07
C GLU A 117 11.31 13.81 -2.84
N LYS A 118 11.95 12.86 -2.16
CA LYS A 118 12.55 11.67 -2.75
C LYS A 118 11.54 10.57 -3.06
N LYS A 119 10.28 10.73 -2.63
CA LYS A 119 9.23 9.70 -2.74
C LYS A 119 9.65 8.35 -2.16
N GLU A 120 10.23 8.39 -0.96
CA GLU A 120 10.65 7.21 -0.19
C GLU A 120 9.67 6.96 0.95
N GLY A 121 9.52 5.70 1.39
CA GLY A 121 8.70 5.32 2.53
C GLY A 121 7.80 4.12 2.28
N TYR A 122 6.85 3.95 3.17
CA TYR A 122 5.95 2.80 3.28
C TYR A 122 4.48 3.26 3.29
N LEU A 123 3.55 2.33 3.33
CA LEU A 123 2.13 2.62 3.56
C LEU A 123 1.93 3.37 4.90
N GLU A 124 2.64 2.97 5.94
CA GLU A 124 2.63 3.68 7.23
C GLU A 124 3.14 5.12 7.10
N SER A 125 4.16 5.36 6.28
CA SER A 125 4.66 6.72 6.02
C SER A 125 3.63 7.58 5.29
N LEU A 126 2.91 7.00 4.32
CA LEU A 126 1.78 7.68 3.65
C LEU A 126 0.69 8.06 4.66
N ILE A 127 0.33 7.16 5.58
CA ILE A 127 -0.67 7.44 6.60
C ILE A 127 -0.18 8.55 7.53
N LEU A 128 1.06 8.48 8.01
CA LEU A 128 1.65 9.47 8.89
C LEU A 128 1.80 10.84 8.21
N SER A 129 1.94 10.91 6.89
CA SER A 129 1.99 12.17 6.14
C SER A 129 0.68 12.97 6.17
N THR A 130 -0.38 12.42 6.76
CA THR A 130 -1.65 13.12 7.01
C THR A 130 -1.69 13.86 8.35
N LEU A 131 -0.67 13.74 9.16
CA LEU A 131 -0.51 14.51 10.40
C LEU A 131 -0.22 15.98 10.09
N SER A 132 -0.69 16.88 10.95
CA SER A 132 -0.25 18.28 10.91
C SER A 132 1.22 18.40 11.35
N ASP A 133 1.85 19.50 10.98
CA ASP A 133 3.24 19.78 11.38
C ASP A 133 3.41 19.78 12.91
N GLU A 134 2.38 20.24 13.64
CA GLU A 134 2.39 20.26 15.11
C GLU A 134 2.34 18.84 15.68
N GLU A 135 1.45 17.99 15.16
CA GLU A 135 1.31 16.58 15.58
C GLU A 135 2.58 15.78 15.27
N ASP A 136 3.14 15.95 14.07
CA ASP A 136 4.40 15.30 13.66
C ASP A 136 5.56 15.75 14.58
N THR A 137 5.65 17.05 14.89
CA THR A 137 6.65 17.60 15.80
C THR A 137 6.50 17.03 17.20
N CYS A 138 5.28 16.91 17.73
CA CYS A 138 5.03 16.30 19.04
C CYS A 138 5.50 14.85 19.09
N ILE A 139 5.19 14.06 18.05
CA ILE A 139 5.59 12.66 17.95
C ILE A 139 7.12 12.53 17.86
N LYS A 140 7.78 13.33 17.04
CA LYS A 140 9.24 13.35 16.90
C LYS A 140 9.91 13.69 18.23
N SER A 141 9.42 14.73 18.91
CA SER A 141 9.92 15.16 20.21
C SER A 141 9.77 14.07 21.28
N PHE A 142 8.65 13.34 21.27
CA PHE A 142 8.45 12.19 22.15
C PHE A 142 9.49 11.10 21.90
N LEU A 143 9.72 10.73 20.65
CA LEU A 143 10.68 9.69 20.30
C LEU A 143 12.14 10.09 20.55
N GLU A 144 12.46 11.39 20.50
CA GLU A 144 13.79 11.90 20.90
C GLU A 144 14.05 11.70 22.39
N LYS A 145 13.02 11.94 23.22
CA LYS A 145 13.09 11.82 24.68
C LYS A 145 12.95 10.37 25.17
N CYS A 146 12.28 9.53 24.40
CA CYS A 146 11.99 8.14 24.73
C CYS A 146 12.48 7.22 23.60
N PRO A 147 13.80 7.09 23.38
CA PRO A 147 14.37 6.36 22.24
C PRO A 147 14.05 4.86 22.22
N GLU A 148 13.67 4.29 23.36
CA GLU A 148 13.23 2.89 23.49
C GLU A 148 11.96 2.58 22.65
N PHE A 149 11.16 3.58 22.34
CA PHE A 149 9.97 3.43 21.49
C PHE A 149 10.24 3.52 19.98
N ARG A 150 11.45 3.90 19.58
CA ARG A 150 11.79 4.02 18.14
C ARG A 150 11.76 2.68 17.40
N GLY A 151 12.05 1.57 18.06
CA GLY A 151 12.22 0.29 17.40
C GLY A 151 13.31 0.32 16.30
N ARG A 152 13.27 -0.64 15.38
CA ARG A 152 14.18 -0.67 14.22
C ARG A 152 13.73 0.25 13.08
N ASP A 153 12.45 0.56 13.01
CA ASP A 153 11.83 1.39 12.00
C ASP A 153 10.91 2.40 12.70
N SER A 154 11.31 3.67 12.68
CA SER A 154 10.59 4.74 13.39
C SER A 154 9.17 4.94 12.86
N HIS A 155 8.93 4.87 11.54
CA HIS A 155 7.59 5.05 10.96
C HIS A 155 6.63 3.94 11.39
N LYS A 156 7.06 2.69 11.34
CA LYS A 156 6.25 1.55 11.80
C LYS A 156 5.99 1.59 13.30
N SER A 157 6.98 2.01 14.08
CA SER A 157 6.83 2.18 15.52
C SER A 157 5.85 3.30 15.87
N ILE A 158 5.98 4.48 15.25
CA ILE A 158 5.06 5.61 15.42
C ILE A 158 3.63 5.18 15.06
N PHE A 159 3.45 4.54 13.90
CA PHE A 159 2.15 4.10 13.44
C PHE A 159 1.50 3.10 14.40
N ASN A 160 2.23 2.08 14.83
CA ASN A 160 1.67 1.01 15.65
C ASN A 160 1.45 1.40 17.12
N VAL A 161 2.30 2.22 17.68
CA VAL A 161 2.27 2.56 19.12
C VAL A 161 1.50 3.86 19.40
N ILE A 162 1.71 4.89 18.57
CA ILE A 162 1.15 6.23 18.82
C ILE A 162 -0.07 6.50 17.96
N TYR A 163 0.09 6.46 16.65
CA TYR A 163 -0.95 6.90 15.71
C TYR A 163 -2.29 6.20 15.93
N LYS A 164 -2.30 4.90 15.97
CA LYS A 164 -3.53 4.10 16.11
C LYS A 164 -4.29 4.36 17.41
N ASN A 165 -3.60 4.75 18.47
CA ASN A 165 -4.17 4.84 19.81
C ASN A 165 -4.38 6.29 20.27
N ALA A 166 -3.60 7.24 19.81
CA ALA A 166 -3.57 8.60 20.30
C ALA A 166 -4.02 9.65 19.29
N TYR A 167 -3.99 9.36 17.98
CA TYR A 167 -4.38 10.32 16.96
C TYR A 167 -5.90 10.49 16.92
N PRO A 168 -6.45 11.74 16.98
CA PRO A 168 -7.90 11.97 17.09
C PRO A 168 -8.73 11.46 15.91
N LYS A 169 -8.14 11.39 14.73
CA LYS A 169 -8.78 10.90 13.51
C LYS A 169 -8.41 9.45 13.15
N ALA A 170 -7.83 8.73 14.13
CA ALA A 170 -7.57 7.30 13.95
C ALA A 170 -8.90 6.53 13.74
N PRO A 171 -8.88 5.38 13.04
CA PRO A 171 -7.65 4.78 12.56
C PRO A 171 -7.04 5.45 11.34
N TYR A 172 -7.78 6.24 10.52
CA TYR A 172 -7.22 6.82 9.29
C TYR A 172 -7.98 8.08 8.86
N HIS A 173 -7.24 9.13 8.52
CA HIS A 173 -7.77 10.40 8.02
C HIS A 173 -7.96 10.34 6.48
N PHE A 174 -8.89 9.53 6.00
CA PHE A 174 -9.09 9.25 4.58
C PHE A 174 -9.53 10.46 3.73
N GLU A 175 -10.10 11.52 4.32
CA GLU A 175 -10.38 12.77 3.60
C GLU A 175 -9.12 13.50 3.17
N HIS A 176 -7.99 13.27 3.81
CA HIS A 176 -6.76 14.00 3.51
C HIS A 176 -6.32 13.83 2.04
N PRO A 177 -5.88 14.93 1.38
CA PRO A 177 -5.50 14.90 -0.04
C PRO A 177 -4.43 13.88 -0.40
N ASN A 178 -3.54 13.53 0.52
CA ASN A 178 -2.48 12.54 0.31
C ASN A 178 -3.02 11.16 -0.10
N PHE A 179 -4.28 10.85 0.22
CA PHE A 179 -4.93 9.61 -0.22
C PHE A 179 -5.60 9.71 -1.59
N ASN A 180 -5.69 10.90 -2.23
CA ASN A 180 -6.48 11.08 -3.45
C ASN A 180 -6.04 10.17 -4.59
N THR A 181 -4.74 10.01 -4.81
CA THR A 181 -4.21 9.13 -5.86
C THR A 181 -4.61 7.68 -5.62
N LEU A 182 -4.47 7.18 -4.39
CA LEU A 182 -4.87 5.82 -4.03
C LEU A 182 -6.38 5.64 -4.18
N LYS A 183 -7.19 6.56 -3.65
CA LYS A 183 -8.66 6.55 -3.79
C LYS A 183 -9.10 6.49 -5.25
N THR A 184 -8.48 7.28 -6.12
CA THR A 184 -8.78 7.29 -7.56
C THR A 184 -8.48 5.94 -8.21
N LYS A 185 -7.32 5.34 -7.90
CA LYS A 185 -6.95 4.02 -8.44
C LYS A 185 -7.88 2.91 -7.95
N LEU A 186 -8.26 2.94 -6.67
CA LEU A 186 -9.20 1.97 -6.10
C LEU A 186 -10.60 2.08 -6.73
N LYS A 187 -11.12 3.31 -6.95
CA LYS A 187 -12.40 3.51 -7.64
C LYS A 187 -12.38 2.98 -9.07
N LYS A 188 -11.34 3.25 -9.84
CA LYS A 188 -11.18 2.77 -11.22
C LYS A 188 -11.23 1.25 -11.38
N LEU A 189 -11.03 0.50 -10.31
CA LEU A 189 -11.17 -0.96 -10.36
C LEU A 189 -12.64 -1.38 -10.54
N PHE A 190 -13.61 -0.53 -10.17
CA PHE A 190 -15.05 -0.83 -10.25
C PHE A 190 -15.75 -0.18 -11.44
N ASP A 191 -15.07 0.75 -12.15
CA ASP A 191 -15.55 1.35 -13.41
C ASP A 191 -15.40 0.37 -14.57
#